data_1c1ef76115e16a4d34e0fa790fff728f
#
_entry.id   1c1ef76115e16a4d34e0fa790fff728f
#
_cell.length_a   1.000
_cell.length_b   1.000
_cell.length_c   1.000
_cell.angle_alpha   90.00
_cell.angle_beta   90.00
_cell.angle_gamma   90.00
#
_symmetry.space_group_name_H-M   'P 1'
#
loop_
_entity.id
_entity.type
_entity.pdbx_description
1 polymer ?
#
loop_
_entity_poly.entity_id
_entity_poly.type
_entity_poly.pdbx_seq_one_letter_code
_entity_poly.pdbx_strand_id
1 'polypeptide(L)'
;YPRVLFSRQMKKDKSRYFGPYTSASAVKSSIDLINKIYKLRTCNRRLPRDIGADRPCLNYHIHQCSAPCQGYVTKEEYAISVKGAIDFLNGDYEQTIKALSDKMLKASESMEFEKAAEYRDLINSVKQVAQKQKITNADGEDKDIIALANDDTDAVVQVFFIRNGKLIGRDHFHVRVGSDEAADDVLN
;
A
#
# COMPACT_ATOMS: atom_id res chain seq x y z
N TYR A 1 -5.64 11.31 -16.08
CA TYR A 1 -5.86 9.92 -15.66
C TYR A 1 -4.55 9.35 -15.07
N PRO A 2 -4.18 9.70 -13.82
CA PRO A 2 -2.99 9.19 -13.18
C PRO A 2 -3.06 7.67 -12.92
N ARG A 3 -1.92 7.09 -12.55
CA ARG A 3 -1.79 5.67 -12.22
C ARG A 3 -0.84 5.50 -11.04
N VAL A 4 -0.96 4.41 -10.31
CA VAL A 4 -0.07 4.04 -9.22
C VAL A 4 1.09 3.22 -9.78
N LEU A 5 2.32 3.59 -9.41
CA LEU A 5 3.54 2.94 -9.87
C LEU A 5 4.48 2.67 -8.69
N PHE A 6 5.20 1.58 -8.78
CA PHE A 6 6.33 1.32 -7.90
C PHE A 6 7.56 2.10 -8.36
N SER A 7 8.23 2.79 -7.43
CA SER A 7 9.52 3.45 -7.68
C SER A 7 10.48 3.21 -6.51
N ARG A 8 11.76 3.03 -6.82
CA ARG A 8 12.83 2.96 -5.82
C ARG A 8 13.47 4.32 -5.55
N GLN A 9 13.21 5.31 -6.38
CA GLN A 9 13.80 6.64 -6.30
C GLN A 9 12.71 7.69 -6.39
N MET A 10 12.80 8.71 -5.56
CA MET A 10 11.99 9.92 -5.70
C MET A 10 12.62 10.81 -6.78
N LYS A 11 11.79 11.22 -7.75
CA LYS A 11 12.18 12.17 -8.79
C LYS A 11 11.56 13.54 -8.50
N LYS A 12 12.24 14.62 -8.88
CA LYS A 12 11.68 15.98 -8.83
C LYS A 12 10.69 16.16 -10.00
N ASP A 13 9.56 15.47 -9.93
CA ASP A 13 8.46 15.62 -10.89
C ASP A 13 7.18 16.06 -10.10
N LYS A 14 6.08 16.16 -10.80
CA LYS A 14 4.79 16.53 -10.17
C LYS A 14 4.04 15.32 -9.57
N SER A 15 4.72 14.18 -9.42
CA SER A 15 4.14 12.97 -8.86
C SER A 15 4.04 13.04 -7.34
N ARG A 16 3.01 12.42 -6.77
CA ARG A 16 2.91 12.19 -5.33
C ARG A 16 3.63 10.91 -4.98
N TYR A 17 4.47 10.94 -3.96
CA TYR A 17 5.22 9.80 -3.46
C TYR A 17 4.69 9.38 -2.10
N PHE A 18 4.58 8.07 -1.90
CA PHE A 18 4.11 7.45 -0.66
C PHE A 18 5.16 6.44 -0.19
N GLY A 19 5.40 6.37 1.09
CA GLY A 19 6.43 5.53 1.69
C GLY A 19 7.40 6.39 2.51
N PRO A 20 8.57 5.87 2.85
CA PRO A 20 9.19 4.62 2.38
C PRO A 20 8.53 3.35 2.92
N TYR A 21 8.67 2.24 2.18
CA TYR A 21 8.18 0.92 2.58
C TYR A 21 9.35 -0.05 2.69
N THR A 22 9.32 -0.91 3.69
CA THR A 22 10.42 -1.85 3.98
C THR A 22 10.45 -3.09 3.09
N SER A 23 9.34 -3.43 2.44
CA SER A 23 9.20 -4.64 1.61
C SER A 23 8.68 -4.33 0.22
N ALA A 24 9.47 -4.58 -0.80
CA ALA A 24 9.08 -4.40 -2.21
C ALA A 24 7.94 -5.34 -2.63
N SER A 25 7.88 -6.56 -2.09
CA SER A 25 6.80 -7.51 -2.38
C SER A 25 5.47 -7.04 -1.78
N ALA A 26 5.49 -6.54 -0.53
CA ALA A 26 4.30 -6.00 0.11
C ALA A 26 3.77 -4.77 -0.66
N VAL A 27 4.65 -3.89 -1.14
CA VAL A 27 4.25 -2.73 -1.97
C VAL A 27 3.57 -3.17 -3.27
N LYS A 28 4.14 -4.15 -3.98
CA LYS A 28 3.53 -4.67 -5.21
C LYS A 28 2.14 -5.24 -4.95
N SER A 29 1.99 -6.07 -3.91
CA SER A 29 0.68 -6.62 -3.51
C SER A 29 -0.32 -5.51 -3.14
N SER A 30 0.12 -4.45 -2.47
CA SER A 30 -0.73 -3.30 -2.15
C SER A 30 -1.15 -2.53 -3.41
N ILE A 31 -0.26 -2.35 -4.39
CA ILE A 31 -0.59 -1.72 -5.67
C ILE A 31 -1.61 -2.54 -6.45
N ASP A 32 -1.45 -3.86 -6.48
CA ASP A 32 -2.39 -4.77 -7.14
C ASP A 32 -3.77 -4.71 -6.47
N LEU A 33 -3.80 -4.66 -5.13
CA LEU A 33 -5.03 -4.50 -4.36
C LEU A 33 -5.72 -3.15 -4.67
N ILE A 34 -4.97 -2.04 -4.66
CA ILE A 34 -5.46 -0.70 -5.01
C ILE A 34 -6.06 -0.69 -6.42
N ASN A 35 -5.35 -1.28 -7.39
CA ASN A 35 -5.84 -1.36 -8.77
C ASN A 35 -7.14 -2.15 -8.88
N LYS A 36 -7.29 -3.25 -8.14
CA LYS A 36 -8.53 -4.03 -8.08
C LYS A 36 -9.70 -3.26 -7.46
N ILE A 37 -9.46 -2.58 -6.35
CA ILE A 37 -10.50 -1.84 -5.62
C ILE A 37 -10.99 -0.63 -6.42
N TYR A 38 -10.04 0.21 -6.89
CA TYR A 38 -10.33 1.50 -7.52
C TYR A 38 -10.34 1.44 -9.04
N LYS A 39 -10.07 0.29 -9.64
CA LYS A 39 -10.06 0.04 -11.10
C LYS A 39 -9.20 1.04 -11.87
N LEU A 40 -8.02 1.36 -11.32
CA LEU A 40 -7.10 2.29 -11.92
C LEU A 40 -6.40 1.66 -13.13
N ARG A 41 -6.06 2.51 -14.11
CA ARG A 41 -5.30 2.06 -15.27
C ARG A 41 -3.86 1.71 -14.90
N THR A 42 -3.31 0.67 -15.49
CA THR A 42 -1.90 0.28 -15.37
C THR A 42 -1.09 0.53 -16.64
N CYS A 43 -1.77 0.79 -17.78
CA CYS A 43 -1.17 0.95 -19.09
C CYS A 43 -0.38 2.25 -19.26
N ASN A 44 0.50 2.28 -20.30
CA ASN A 44 1.35 3.43 -20.65
C ASN A 44 0.72 4.40 -21.66
N ARG A 45 -0.58 4.25 -22.01
CA ARG A 45 -1.26 5.12 -22.98
C ARG A 45 -1.22 6.58 -22.55
N ARG A 46 -1.07 7.50 -23.49
CA ARG A 46 -1.04 8.95 -23.24
C ARG A 46 -2.46 9.50 -23.33
N LEU A 47 -3.16 9.56 -22.22
CA LEU A 47 -4.51 10.09 -22.15
C LEU A 47 -4.48 11.62 -21.87
N PRO A 48 -5.32 12.42 -22.52
CA PRO A 48 -6.49 12.02 -23.35
C PRO A 48 -6.20 11.69 -24.82
N ARG A 49 -4.97 11.86 -25.32
CA ARG A 49 -4.64 11.74 -26.76
C ARG A 49 -5.02 10.39 -27.36
N ASP A 50 -4.79 9.32 -26.62
CA ASP A 50 -4.98 7.94 -27.09
C ASP A 50 -6.38 7.39 -26.74
N ILE A 51 -7.38 8.25 -26.49
CA ILE A 51 -8.77 7.80 -26.24
C ILE A 51 -9.36 7.28 -27.57
N GLY A 52 -9.91 6.05 -27.53
CA GLY A 52 -10.54 5.42 -28.69
C GLY A 52 -9.57 4.88 -29.75
N ALA A 53 -8.24 4.98 -29.55
CA ALA A 53 -7.26 4.53 -30.55
C ALA A 53 -7.26 3.02 -30.78
N ASP A 54 -7.56 2.24 -29.73
CA ASP A 54 -7.54 0.77 -29.79
C ASP A 54 -8.72 0.18 -28.98
N ARG A 55 -8.95 -1.12 -29.13
CA ARG A 55 -9.92 -1.84 -28.32
C ARG A 55 -9.57 -1.82 -26.83
N PRO A 56 -10.56 -2.01 -25.90
CA PRO A 56 -10.31 -2.21 -24.49
C PRO A 56 -9.35 -3.38 -24.26
N CYS A 57 -8.43 -3.23 -23.33
CA CYS A 57 -7.48 -4.28 -22.99
C CYS A 57 -8.11 -5.31 -22.02
N LEU A 58 -7.38 -6.41 -21.78
CA LEU A 58 -7.84 -7.49 -20.89
C LEU A 58 -8.25 -6.97 -19.50
N ASN A 59 -7.51 -5.99 -18.92
CA ASN A 59 -7.81 -5.46 -17.59
C ASN A 59 -9.23 -4.84 -17.48
N TYR A 60 -9.79 -4.33 -18.59
CA TYR A 60 -11.17 -3.90 -18.60
C TYR A 60 -12.13 -5.10 -18.53
N HIS A 61 -11.89 -6.12 -19.36
CA HIS A 61 -12.77 -7.30 -19.42
C HIS A 61 -12.77 -8.12 -18.13
N ILE A 62 -11.64 -8.14 -17.39
CA ILE A 62 -11.55 -8.76 -16.06
C ILE A 62 -11.85 -7.79 -14.91
N HIS A 63 -12.51 -6.66 -15.19
CA HIS A 63 -12.96 -5.66 -14.23
C HIS A 63 -11.88 -5.04 -13.34
N GLN A 64 -10.61 -5.05 -13.76
CA GLN A 64 -9.49 -4.43 -13.06
C GLN A 64 -9.14 -3.02 -13.55
N CYS A 65 -9.86 -2.47 -14.54
CA CYS A 65 -9.67 -1.14 -15.06
C CYS A 65 -11.01 -0.55 -15.52
N SER A 66 -11.24 0.74 -15.24
CA SER A 66 -12.43 1.46 -15.69
C SER A 66 -12.39 1.91 -17.16
N ALA A 67 -11.32 1.54 -17.90
CA ALA A 67 -11.09 1.88 -19.30
C ALA A 67 -11.21 3.38 -19.66
N PRO A 68 -10.48 4.28 -18.99
CA PRO A 68 -10.47 5.70 -19.37
C PRO A 68 -9.94 5.92 -20.79
N CYS A 69 -9.21 4.93 -21.34
CA CYS A 69 -8.73 4.96 -22.73
C CYS A 69 -9.84 4.73 -23.77
N GLN A 70 -11.06 4.36 -23.36
CA GLN A 70 -12.24 4.23 -24.20
C GLN A 70 -13.26 5.34 -23.94
N GLY A 71 -13.00 6.22 -22.98
CA GLY A 71 -13.96 7.21 -22.54
C GLY A 71 -15.13 6.63 -21.72
N TYR A 72 -15.01 5.39 -21.22
CA TYR A 72 -16.10 4.74 -20.44
C TYR A 72 -16.23 5.31 -19.02
N VAL A 73 -15.30 6.14 -18.61
CA VAL A 73 -15.31 6.87 -17.33
C VAL A 73 -14.89 8.31 -17.59
N THR A 74 -15.62 9.24 -17.00
CA THR A 74 -15.28 10.67 -17.06
C THR A 74 -14.00 10.97 -16.26
N LYS A 75 -13.43 12.16 -16.46
CA LYS A 75 -12.26 12.61 -15.71
C LYS A 75 -12.59 12.80 -14.24
N GLU A 76 -13.79 13.27 -13.94
CA GLU A 76 -14.32 13.53 -12.61
C GLU A 76 -14.53 12.22 -11.84
N GLU A 77 -15.20 11.24 -12.44
CA GLU A 77 -15.38 9.91 -11.85
C GLU A 77 -14.05 9.20 -11.60
N TYR A 78 -13.12 9.30 -12.56
CA TYR A 78 -11.79 8.73 -12.39
C TYR A 78 -11.01 9.44 -11.27
N ALA A 79 -11.18 10.74 -11.09
CA ALA A 79 -10.55 11.51 -10.01
C ALA A 79 -11.04 11.05 -8.62
N ILE A 80 -12.31 10.66 -8.48
CA ILE A 80 -12.84 10.06 -7.24
C ILE A 80 -12.10 8.76 -6.91
N SER A 81 -11.91 7.87 -7.90
CA SER A 81 -11.15 6.64 -7.73
C SER A 81 -9.69 6.90 -7.34
N VAL A 82 -9.06 7.91 -7.94
CA VAL A 82 -7.69 8.32 -7.60
C VAL A 82 -7.62 8.87 -6.18
N LYS A 83 -8.60 9.68 -5.75
CA LYS A 83 -8.65 10.19 -4.38
C LYS A 83 -8.74 9.06 -3.38
N GLY A 84 -9.64 8.09 -3.58
CA GLY A 84 -9.75 6.93 -2.71
C GLY A 84 -8.46 6.11 -2.63
N ALA A 85 -7.73 5.96 -3.76
CA ALA A 85 -6.42 5.32 -3.76
C ALA A 85 -5.36 6.11 -2.97
N ILE A 86 -5.40 7.43 -3.01
CA ILE A 86 -4.53 8.31 -2.22
C ILE A 86 -4.84 8.16 -0.73
N ASP A 87 -6.12 8.20 -0.35
CA ASP A 87 -6.57 8.05 1.04
C ASP A 87 -6.14 6.68 1.58
N PHE A 88 -6.29 5.61 0.79
CA PHE A 88 -5.77 4.28 1.11
C PHE A 88 -4.25 4.27 1.35
N LEU A 89 -3.46 4.92 0.48
CA LEU A 89 -2.00 5.00 0.61
C LEU A 89 -1.55 5.86 1.81
N ASN A 90 -2.40 6.75 2.29
CA ASN A 90 -2.19 7.53 3.51
C ASN A 90 -2.60 6.76 4.79
N GLY A 91 -3.17 5.55 4.65
CA GLY A 91 -3.57 4.70 5.79
C GLY A 91 -5.05 4.82 6.19
N ASP A 92 -5.85 5.59 5.47
CA ASP A 92 -7.31 5.65 5.70
C ASP A 92 -8.00 4.45 5.03
N TYR A 93 -8.04 3.34 5.77
CA TYR A 93 -8.66 2.09 5.30
C TYR A 93 -10.14 2.00 5.64
N GLU A 94 -10.63 2.77 6.62
CA GLU A 94 -12.00 2.64 7.14
C GLU A 94 -13.04 2.98 6.07
N GLN A 95 -12.83 4.08 5.34
CA GLN A 95 -13.72 4.47 4.25
C GLN A 95 -13.77 3.42 3.14
N THR A 96 -12.61 2.82 2.82
CA THR A 96 -12.52 1.74 1.82
C THR A 96 -13.27 0.50 2.27
N ILE A 97 -13.09 0.07 3.52
CA ILE A 97 -13.79 -1.08 4.09
C ILE A 97 -15.29 -0.85 4.10
N LYS A 98 -15.75 0.34 4.51
CA LYS A 98 -17.16 0.72 4.50
C LYS A 98 -17.76 0.64 3.10
N ALA A 99 -17.11 1.28 2.12
CA ALA A 99 -17.59 1.28 0.73
C ALA A 99 -17.64 -0.14 0.12
N LEU A 100 -16.69 -1.01 0.45
CA LEU A 100 -16.69 -2.42 0.02
C LEU A 100 -17.79 -3.21 0.74
N SER A 101 -18.03 -2.96 2.04
CA SER A 101 -19.09 -3.60 2.80
C SER A 101 -20.48 -3.25 2.25
N ASP A 102 -20.72 -1.99 1.90
CA ASP A 102 -21.97 -1.56 1.27
C ASP A 102 -22.19 -2.25 -0.08
N LYS A 103 -21.13 -2.41 -0.89
CA LYS A 103 -21.21 -3.15 -2.15
C LYS A 103 -21.47 -4.64 -1.93
N MET A 104 -20.85 -5.23 -0.93
CA MET A 104 -21.04 -6.64 -0.56
C MET A 104 -22.50 -6.91 -0.16
N LEU A 105 -23.08 -6.04 0.67
CA LEU A 105 -24.47 -6.16 1.10
C LEU A 105 -25.42 -6.05 -0.10
N LYS A 106 -25.26 -5.03 -0.95
CA LYS A 106 -26.07 -4.86 -2.16
C LYS A 106 -26.00 -6.07 -3.11
N ALA A 107 -24.81 -6.63 -3.31
CA ALA A 107 -24.63 -7.83 -4.12
C ALA A 107 -25.35 -9.04 -3.48
N SER A 108 -25.28 -9.17 -2.15
CA SER A 108 -25.99 -10.22 -1.42
C SER A 108 -27.53 -10.08 -1.52
N GLU A 109 -28.05 -8.86 -1.37
CA GLU A 109 -29.48 -8.57 -1.54
C GLU A 109 -29.98 -8.88 -2.95
N SER A 110 -29.11 -8.66 -3.96
CA SER A 110 -29.39 -9.00 -5.37
C SER A 110 -29.14 -10.47 -5.70
N MET A 111 -28.82 -11.34 -4.71
CA MET A 111 -28.46 -12.75 -4.86
C MET A 111 -27.22 -12.99 -5.74
N GLU A 112 -26.37 -11.98 -5.95
CA GLU A 112 -25.10 -12.07 -6.66
C GLU A 112 -23.97 -12.55 -5.72
N PHE A 113 -24.09 -13.78 -5.23
CA PHE A 113 -23.23 -14.31 -4.16
C PHE A 113 -21.74 -14.37 -4.53
N GLU A 114 -21.41 -14.61 -5.80
CA GLU A 114 -20.01 -14.59 -6.27
C GLU A 114 -19.39 -13.20 -6.11
N LYS A 115 -20.12 -12.15 -6.52
CA LYS A 115 -19.66 -10.77 -6.32
C LYS A 115 -19.57 -10.38 -4.85
N ALA A 116 -20.53 -10.84 -4.03
CA ALA A 116 -20.46 -10.61 -2.59
C ALA A 116 -19.22 -11.27 -1.97
N ALA A 117 -18.88 -12.49 -2.40
CA ALA A 117 -17.66 -13.19 -1.98
C ALA A 117 -16.39 -12.43 -2.42
N GLU A 118 -16.33 -11.91 -3.65
CA GLU A 118 -15.22 -11.08 -4.12
C GLU A 118 -15.03 -9.84 -3.24
N TYR A 119 -16.11 -9.12 -2.88
CA TYR A 119 -16.01 -7.97 -1.98
C TYR A 119 -15.55 -8.34 -0.58
N ARG A 120 -16.02 -9.47 -0.02
CA ARG A 120 -15.55 -10.00 1.27
C ARG A 120 -14.05 -10.26 1.23
N ASP A 121 -13.53 -10.86 0.18
CA ASP A 121 -12.11 -11.20 0.04
C ASP A 121 -11.25 -9.94 -0.13
N LEU A 122 -11.76 -8.91 -0.81
CA LEU A 122 -11.13 -7.59 -0.87
C LEU A 122 -11.07 -6.93 0.51
N ILE A 123 -12.16 -6.97 1.29
CA ILE A 123 -12.19 -6.44 2.67
C ILE A 123 -11.14 -7.14 3.54
N ASN A 124 -11.04 -8.47 3.46
CA ASN A 124 -10.04 -9.23 4.22
C ASN A 124 -8.62 -8.83 3.82
N SER A 125 -8.37 -8.64 2.53
CA SER A 125 -7.07 -8.17 2.01
C SER A 125 -6.72 -6.77 2.51
N VAL A 126 -7.68 -5.84 2.55
CA VAL A 126 -7.49 -4.49 3.11
C VAL A 126 -7.15 -4.57 4.60
N LYS A 127 -7.87 -5.39 5.38
CA LYS A 127 -7.60 -5.58 6.81
C LYS A 127 -6.20 -6.14 7.06
N GLN A 128 -5.72 -7.07 6.24
CA GLN A 128 -4.36 -7.61 6.34
C GLN A 128 -3.29 -6.53 6.06
N VAL A 129 -3.51 -5.68 5.06
CA VAL A 129 -2.61 -4.54 4.77
C VAL A 129 -2.61 -3.56 5.93
N ALA A 130 -3.78 -3.21 6.47
CA ALA A 130 -3.93 -2.30 7.60
C ALA A 130 -3.20 -2.82 8.86
N GLN A 131 -3.28 -4.13 9.14
CA GLN A 131 -2.57 -4.74 10.28
C GLN A 131 -1.05 -4.66 10.13
N LYS A 132 -0.52 -4.89 8.92
CA LYS A 132 0.93 -4.82 8.66
C LYS A 132 1.50 -3.41 8.72
N GLN A 133 0.66 -2.38 8.49
CA GLN A 133 1.08 -0.97 8.53
C GLN A 133 0.89 -0.29 9.89
N LYS A 134 0.35 -0.98 10.89
CA LYS A 134 0.19 -0.45 12.26
C LYS A 134 1.50 -0.10 13.00
N ILE A 135 2.67 -0.29 12.38
CA ILE A 135 3.98 0.14 12.91
C ILE A 135 4.24 1.64 12.62
N THR A 136 3.21 2.40 12.25
CA THR A 136 3.30 3.85 12.14
C THR A 136 2.58 4.46 13.33
N ASN A 137 3.32 5.15 14.22
CA ASN A 137 2.72 5.90 15.31
C ASN A 137 1.93 7.09 14.78
N ALA A 138 0.71 7.26 15.30
CA ALA A 138 -0.15 8.38 14.96
C ALA A 138 0.37 9.76 15.43
N ASP A 139 1.38 9.78 16.30
CA ASP A 139 1.84 11.00 16.98
C ASP A 139 2.80 11.87 16.16
N GLY A 140 3.20 11.42 14.97
CA GLY A 140 4.05 12.21 14.06
C GLY A 140 5.47 12.49 14.58
N GLU A 141 5.88 11.86 15.67
CA GLU A 141 7.19 12.09 16.29
C GLU A 141 8.33 11.43 15.51
N ASP A 142 9.48 12.09 15.53
CA ASP A 142 10.74 11.54 15.08
C ASP A 142 11.38 10.76 16.23
N LYS A 143 11.63 9.47 16.03
CA LYS A 143 12.29 8.63 17.03
C LYS A 143 13.04 7.48 16.38
N ASP A 144 14.09 7.04 17.05
CA ASP A 144 14.81 5.83 16.72
C ASP A 144 14.54 4.81 17.82
N ILE A 145 14.14 3.60 17.42
CA ILE A 145 13.89 2.50 18.34
C ILE A 145 15.03 1.52 18.17
N ILE A 146 15.74 1.25 19.26
CA ILE A 146 16.81 0.27 19.30
C ILE A 146 16.33 -0.93 20.10
N ALA A 147 16.48 -2.11 19.54
CA ALA A 147 16.18 -3.38 20.18
C ALA A 147 17.43 -4.27 20.15
N LEU A 148 17.74 -4.89 21.26
CA LEU A 148 18.82 -5.84 21.42
C LEU A 148 18.23 -7.23 21.66
N ALA A 149 18.77 -8.21 20.97
CA ALA A 149 18.58 -9.62 21.28
C ALA A 149 19.97 -10.28 21.35
N ASN A 150 20.26 -10.96 22.44
CA ASN A 150 21.54 -11.66 22.65
C ASN A 150 21.31 -13.10 23.09
N ASP A 151 22.25 -13.94 22.75
CA ASP A 151 22.49 -15.24 23.38
C ASP A 151 23.90 -15.22 24.06
N ASP A 152 24.40 -16.38 24.48
CA ASP A 152 25.64 -16.48 25.27
C ASP A 152 26.90 -15.97 24.53
N THR A 153 26.86 -15.84 23.19
CA THR A 153 28.06 -15.53 22.37
C THR A 153 27.82 -14.46 21.31
N ASP A 154 26.58 -14.25 20.90
CA ASP A 154 26.22 -13.35 19.81
C ASP A 154 25.08 -12.41 20.22
N ALA A 155 25.17 -11.17 19.79
CA ALA A 155 24.11 -10.18 19.96
C ALA A 155 23.73 -9.57 18.62
N VAL A 156 22.45 -9.26 18.45
CA VAL A 156 21.92 -8.53 17.31
C VAL A 156 21.28 -7.25 17.82
N VAL A 157 21.80 -6.12 17.38
CA VAL A 157 21.21 -4.80 17.61
C VAL A 157 20.40 -4.44 16.38
N GLN A 158 19.10 -4.22 16.56
CA GLN A 158 18.20 -3.77 15.51
C GLN A 158 17.80 -2.32 15.75
N VAL A 159 18.04 -1.45 14.76
CA VAL A 159 17.67 -0.03 14.82
C VAL A 159 16.53 0.23 13.83
N PHE A 160 15.47 0.90 14.30
CA PHE A 160 14.36 1.36 13.47
C PHE A 160 14.33 2.89 13.46
N PHE A 161 14.40 3.48 12.28
CA PHE A 161 14.34 4.92 12.10
C PHE A 161 12.90 5.35 11.79
N ILE A 162 12.31 6.14 12.70
CA ILE A 162 10.95 6.67 12.54
C ILE A 162 11.05 8.19 12.35
N ARG A 163 10.44 8.71 11.28
CA ARG A 163 10.35 10.16 10.99
C ARG A 163 8.94 10.52 10.61
N ASN A 164 8.41 11.60 11.21
CA ASN A 164 6.99 11.99 11.05
C ASN A 164 6.02 10.83 11.34
N GLY A 165 6.31 10.02 12.37
CA GLY A 165 5.51 8.84 12.71
C GLY A 165 5.61 7.67 11.73
N LYS A 166 6.46 7.75 10.70
CA LYS A 166 6.62 6.70 9.67
C LYS A 166 7.97 6.02 9.81
N LEU A 167 7.98 4.69 9.75
CA LEU A 167 9.21 3.90 9.69
C LEU A 167 9.91 4.16 8.35
N ILE A 168 11.01 4.90 8.35
CA ILE A 168 11.76 5.25 7.13
C ILE A 168 12.84 4.24 6.78
N GLY A 169 13.30 3.45 7.75
CA GLY A 169 14.34 2.44 7.53
C GLY A 169 14.56 1.57 8.75
N ARG A 170 15.33 0.54 8.53
CA ARG A 170 15.88 -0.29 9.61
C ARG A 170 17.30 -0.69 9.25
N ASP A 171 18.14 -0.81 10.30
CA ASP A 171 19.47 -1.38 10.19
C ASP A 171 19.68 -2.44 11.27
N HIS A 172 20.65 -3.31 11.09
CA HIS A 172 20.97 -4.34 12.06
C HIS A 172 22.48 -4.59 12.10
N PHE A 173 22.97 -4.81 13.30
CA PHE A 173 24.38 -5.05 13.58
C PHE A 173 24.51 -6.37 14.33
N HIS A 174 25.41 -7.23 13.88
CA HIS A 174 25.79 -8.43 14.59
C HIS A 174 27.07 -8.12 15.39
N VAL A 175 27.00 -8.34 16.70
CA VAL A 175 28.10 -8.09 17.63
C VAL A 175 28.39 -9.40 18.35
N ARG A 176 29.66 -9.74 18.48
CA ARG A 176 30.07 -10.85 19.35
C ARG A 176 30.23 -10.32 20.77
N VAL A 177 29.57 -10.98 21.70
CA VAL A 177 29.52 -10.58 23.10
C VAL A 177 30.35 -11.58 23.92
N GLY A 178 31.17 -11.11 24.85
CA GLY A 178 31.82 -11.98 25.82
C GLY A 178 30.81 -12.51 26.84
N SER A 179 31.05 -13.71 27.37
CA SER A 179 30.12 -14.42 28.26
C SER A 179 29.72 -13.66 29.56
N ASP A 180 30.31 -12.51 29.84
CA ASP A 180 30.11 -11.69 31.06
C ASP A 180 29.70 -10.23 30.76
N GLU A 181 29.44 -9.85 29.50
CA GLU A 181 29.05 -8.49 29.14
C GLU A 181 27.53 -8.28 29.29
N ALA A 182 27.16 -7.24 30.03
CA ALA A 182 25.78 -6.83 30.22
C ALA A 182 25.21 -6.17 28.93
N ALA A 183 23.91 -6.19 28.76
CA ALA A 183 23.21 -5.58 27.59
C ALA A 183 23.56 -4.09 27.40
N ASP A 184 23.88 -3.37 28.51
CA ASP A 184 24.25 -1.97 28.49
C ASP A 184 25.66 -1.74 27.90
N ASP A 185 26.57 -2.72 28.04
CA ASP A 185 27.93 -2.65 27.49
C ASP A 185 27.96 -2.87 25.98
N VAL A 186 26.97 -3.58 25.43
CA VAL A 186 26.82 -3.85 23.99
C VAL A 186 26.32 -2.63 23.24
N LEU A 187 25.63 -1.70 23.92
CA LEU A 187 25.01 -0.51 23.32
C LEU A 187 25.86 0.76 23.45
N ASN A 188 26.99 0.72 24.19
CA ASN A 188 27.95 1.80 24.32
C ASN A 188 29.11 1.64 23.34
#